data_469ee270b37740cb1dd534a80fa48421
#
_entry.id   469ee270b37740cb1dd534a80fa48421
#
_cell.length_a   1.000
_cell.length_b   1.000
_cell.length_c   1.000
_cell.angle_alpha   90.00
_cell.angle_beta   90.00
_cell.angle_gamma   90.00
#
_symmetry.space_group_name_H-M   'P 1'
#
loop_
_entity.id
_entity.type
_entity.pdbx_description
1 polymer ?
#
loop_
_entity_poly.entity_id
_entity_poly.type
_entity_poly.pdbx_seq_one_letter_code
_entity_poly.pdbx_strand_id
1 'polypeptide(L)' 'MTNYRIKKVTDGHSTRYYPQHKSFGLFWYNLFVDEYRDGDYDTFEEAQWHLCNYLRKPVIEYLSFDCDCGEN' A
#
# COMPACT_ATOMS: atom_id res chain seq x y z
N MET A 1 -12.72 -14.32 -0.17
CA MET A 1 -11.49 -14.62 -0.85
C MET A 1 -10.59 -13.40 -0.90
N THR A 2 -9.32 -13.57 -0.54
CA THR A 2 -8.45 -12.44 -0.39
C THR A 2 -7.58 -12.29 -1.61
N ASN A 3 -7.51 -11.07 -2.11
CA ASN A 3 -6.60 -10.76 -3.20
C ASN A 3 -5.34 -10.07 -2.70
N TYR A 4 -5.10 -10.15 -1.41
CA TYR A 4 -3.95 -9.49 -0.78
C TYR A 4 -3.31 -10.43 0.23
N ARG A 5 -2.01 -10.31 0.36
CA ARG A 5 -1.29 -11.12 1.34
C ARG A 5 0.01 -10.42 1.69
N ILE A 6 0.65 -10.88 2.75
CA ILE A 6 1.98 -10.41 3.11
C ILE A 6 2.92 -11.60 2.99
N LYS A 7 3.89 -11.48 2.10
CA LYS A 7 4.86 -12.53 1.87
C LYS A 7 6.05 -12.31 2.79
N LYS A 8 6.40 -13.34 3.53
CA LYS A 8 7.54 -13.29 4.42
C LYS A 8 8.71 -14.00 3.76
N VAL A 9 9.83 -13.30 3.66
CA VAL A 9 11.03 -13.88 3.09
C VAL A 9 12.12 -13.85 4.15
N THR A 10 12.64 -15.00 4.49
CA THR A 10 13.75 -15.10 5.43
C THR A 10 14.98 -15.54 4.66
N ASP A 11 16.03 -14.74 4.75
CA ASP A 11 17.23 -15.00 4.01
C ASP A 11 18.41 -14.82 4.95
N GLY A 12 18.97 -15.92 5.43
CA GLY A 12 20.09 -15.85 6.34
C GLY A 12 19.73 -15.13 7.61
N HIS A 13 20.22 -13.92 7.75
CA HIS A 13 20.01 -13.15 8.96
C HIS A 13 18.92 -12.12 8.83
N SER A 14 18.28 -12.05 7.69
CA SER A 14 17.30 -11.01 7.43
C SER A 14 15.93 -11.59 7.17
N THR A 15 14.93 -10.91 7.64
CA THR A 15 13.55 -11.25 7.34
C THR A 15 12.87 -9.99 6.81
N ARG A 16 12.18 -10.14 5.69
CA ARG A 16 11.49 -9.04 5.07
C ARG A 16 10.05 -9.43 4.80
N TYR A 17 9.19 -8.47 4.82
CA TYR A 17 7.76 -8.68 4.62
C TYR A 17 7.31 -7.85 3.43
N TYR A 18 6.67 -8.52 2.47
CA TYR A 18 6.27 -7.88 1.22
C TYR A 18 4.75 -7.93 1.10
N PRO A 19 4.07 -6.81 1.26
CA PRO A 19 2.64 -6.77 0.94
C PRO A 19 2.46 -6.99 -0.55
N GLN A 20 1.51 -7.85 -0.90
CA GLN A 20 1.30 -8.23 -2.29
C GLN A 20 -0.17 -8.20 -2.62
N HIS A 21 -0.46 -8.04 -3.89
CA HIS A 21 -1.82 -8.18 -4.37
C HIS A 21 -1.84 -9.13 -5.56
N LYS A 22 -2.99 -9.75 -5.76
CA LYS A 22 -3.17 -10.73 -6.82
C LYS A 22 -3.87 -10.05 -7.99
N SER A 23 -3.27 -10.16 -9.16
CA SER A 23 -3.80 -9.51 -10.35
C SER A 23 -4.44 -10.56 -11.24
N PHE A 24 -5.66 -10.28 -11.67
CA PHE A 24 -6.43 -11.15 -12.55
C PHE A 24 -6.57 -12.57 -12.00
N GLY A 25 -6.39 -12.73 -10.68
CA GLY A 25 -6.49 -14.04 -10.09
C GLY A 25 -5.38 -14.99 -10.45
N LEU A 26 -4.29 -14.49 -11.04
CA LEU A 26 -3.22 -15.36 -11.52
C LEU A 26 -1.87 -15.09 -10.89
N PHE A 27 -1.50 -13.83 -10.73
CA PHE A 27 -0.16 -13.49 -10.32
C PHE A 27 -0.15 -12.59 -9.11
N TRP A 28 0.86 -12.79 -8.26
CA TRP A 28 1.06 -11.94 -7.09
C TRP A 28 2.14 -10.92 -7.39
N TYR A 29 1.87 -9.67 -7.05
CA TYR A 29 2.80 -8.58 -7.27
C TYR A 29 3.06 -7.86 -5.96
N ASN A 30 4.30 -7.41 -5.77
CA ASN A 30 4.63 -6.61 -4.61
C ASN A 30 4.00 -5.24 -4.75
N LEU A 31 3.41 -4.77 -3.66
CA LEU A 31 2.90 -3.42 -3.60
C LEU A 31 4.01 -2.48 -3.13
N PHE A 32 3.78 -1.19 -3.30
CA PHE A 32 4.66 -0.16 -2.75
C PHE A 32 6.08 -0.22 -3.31
N VAL A 33 6.23 -0.69 -4.53
CA VAL A 33 7.51 -0.75 -5.20
C VAL A 33 7.76 0.58 -5.91
N ASP A 34 8.97 1.14 -5.76
CA ASP A 34 9.34 2.32 -6.51
C ASP A 34 10.82 2.24 -6.81
N GLU A 35 11.41 3.37 -7.23
CA GLU A 35 12.82 3.37 -7.63
C GLU A 35 13.75 3.02 -6.49
N TYR A 36 13.35 3.27 -5.27
CA TYR A 36 14.22 3.13 -4.13
C TYR A 36 13.81 2.03 -3.19
N ARG A 37 12.69 1.41 -3.42
CA ARG A 37 12.17 0.39 -2.51
C ARG A 37 11.63 -0.78 -3.31
N ASP A 38 11.83 -1.97 -2.77
CA ASP A 38 11.30 -3.18 -3.37
C ASP A 38 9.96 -3.57 -2.78
N GLY A 39 9.38 -2.69 -1.98
CA GLY A 39 8.08 -3.00 -1.39
C GLY A 39 8.20 -3.84 -0.13
N ASP A 40 9.35 -3.81 0.53
CA ASP A 40 9.58 -4.64 1.70
C ASP A 40 9.54 -3.80 2.98
N TYR A 41 9.27 -4.50 4.06
CA TYR A 41 9.24 -3.89 5.39
C TYR A 41 9.97 -4.80 6.37
N ASP A 42 10.49 -4.21 7.43
CA ASP A 42 11.28 -4.95 8.39
C ASP A 42 10.44 -5.79 9.34
N THR A 43 9.21 -5.39 9.60
CA THR A 43 8.36 -6.11 10.52
C THR A 43 7.01 -6.39 9.89
N PHE A 44 6.37 -7.43 10.40
CA PHE A 44 5.04 -7.78 9.93
C PHE A 44 4.04 -6.67 10.26
N GLU A 45 4.16 -6.09 11.44
CA GLU A 45 3.25 -5.04 11.85
C GLU A 45 3.32 -3.84 10.92
N GLU A 46 4.52 -3.50 10.49
CA GLU A 46 4.69 -2.37 9.59
C GLU A 46 4.07 -2.67 8.23
N ALA A 47 4.33 -3.86 7.71
CA ALA A 47 3.74 -4.27 6.43
C ALA A 47 2.23 -4.29 6.54
N GLN A 48 1.72 -4.81 7.63
CA GLN A 48 0.28 -4.90 7.84
C GLN A 48 -0.34 -3.51 7.92
N TRP A 49 0.33 -2.59 8.60
CA TRP A 49 -0.18 -1.24 8.74
C TRP A 49 -0.31 -0.57 7.37
N HIS A 50 0.73 -0.70 6.54
CA HIS A 50 0.70 -0.10 5.22
C HIS A 50 -0.35 -0.75 4.33
N LEU A 51 -0.49 -2.06 4.42
CA LEU A 51 -1.48 -2.75 3.63
C LEU A 51 -2.89 -2.39 4.05
N CYS A 52 -3.14 -2.30 5.34
CA CYS A 52 -4.45 -1.91 5.83
C CYS A 52 -4.82 -0.51 5.38
N ASN A 53 -3.86 0.40 5.41
CA ASN A 53 -4.15 1.75 4.94
C ASN A 53 -4.40 1.78 3.44
N TYR A 54 -3.69 0.94 2.70
CA TYR A 54 -3.89 0.85 1.26
C TYR A 54 -5.30 0.33 0.94
N LEU A 55 -5.78 -0.63 1.74
CA LEU A 55 -7.07 -1.24 1.48
C LEU A 55 -8.24 -0.39 1.92
N ARG A 56 -8.00 0.58 2.79
CA ARG A 56 -9.08 1.47 3.18
C ARG A 56 -9.50 2.28 2.00
N LYS A 57 -10.80 2.31 1.77
CA LYS A 57 -11.29 3.17 0.73
C LYS A 57 -11.04 4.60 1.13
N PRO A 58 -10.39 5.37 0.30
CA PRO A 58 -10.15 6.76 0.65
C PRO A 58 -11.46 7.52 0.71
N VAL A 59 -11.54 8.40 1.67
CA VAL A 59 -12.68 9.31 1.74
C VAL A 59 -12.32 10.49 0.87
N ILE A 60 -13.00 10.59 -0.26
CA ILE A 60 -12.72 11.66 -1.20
C ILE A 60 -13.74 12.74 -0.99
N GLU A 61 -13.27 13.92 -0.67
CA GLU A 61 -14.14 15.05 -0.46
C GLU A 61 -13.73 16.15 -1.41
N TYR A 62 -14.70 16.67 -2.09
CA TYR A 62 -14.46 17.80 -2.97
C TYR A 62 -14.96 19.03 -2.25
N LEU A 63 -14.02 19.82 -1.78
CA LEU A 63 -14.36 20.99 -0.99
C LEU A 63 -14.58 22.17 -1.91
N SER A 64 -15.73 22.78 -1.78
CA SER A 64 -16.00 23.99 -2.51
C SER A 64 -15.32 25.15 -1.82
N PHE A 65 -14.89 26.06 -2.59
CA PHE A 65 -14.32 27.25 -2.01
C PHE A 65 -14.89 28.46 -2.72
N ASP A 66 -15.01 29.53 -1.97
CA ASP A 66 -15.45 30.76 -2.54
C ASP A 66 -14.26 31.65 -2.70
N CYS A 67 -14.09 32.10 -3.88
CA CYS A 67 -12.98 33.00 -4.14
C CYS A 67 -13.47 34.41 -3.98
N ASP A 68 -13.42 34.85 -2.75
CA ASP A 68 -13.85 36.20 -2.49
C ASP A 68 -13.00 37.21 -3.14
N CYS A 69 -11.77 36.82 -3.30
CA CYS A 69 -10.90 37.80 -3.86
C CYS A 69 -11.18 37.98 -5.26
N GLY A 70 -11.89 37.47 -5.78
CA GLY A 70 -12.08 37.77 -7.09
C GLY A 70 -13.34 37.87 -7.51
N GLU A 71 -14.05 37.62 -6.86
CA GLU A 71 -15.10 37.61 -7.28
C GLU A 71 -15.80 38.42 -7.09
N ASN A 72 -16.11 38.67 -7.28
CA ASN A 72 -16.81 39.36 -7.09
C ASN A 72 -17.03 39.97 -7.71
#